data_46dc2df68bdab342caf8fbf15c5ae7f1
#
_entry.id   46dc2df68bdab342caf8fbf15c5ae7f1
#
_cell.length_a   1.000
_cell.length_b   1.000
_cell.length_c   1.000
_cell.angle_alpha   90.00
_cell.angle_beta   90.00
_cell.angle_gamma   90.00
#
_symmetry.space_group_name_H-M   'P 1'
#
loop_
_entity.id
_entity.type
_entity.pdbx_description
1 polymer ?
#
loop_
_entity_poly.entity_id
_entity_poly.type
_entity_poly.pdbx_seq_one_letter_code
_entity_poly.pdbx_strand_id
1 'polypeptide(L)' 'MLELIEKVIREINTLQKDTNNLVLKGTVTDMERYRFLMGRLEGLRLAEQVLKDRLKNHVENQ' A
#
# COMPACT_ATOMS: atom_id res chain seq x y z
N MET A 1 -14.47 14.25 -4.51
CA MET A 1 -13.94 12.99 -5.07
C MET A 1 -12.43 12.90 -4.97
N LEU A 2 -11.72 13.94 -5.37
CA LEU A 2 -10.26 13.99 -5.28
C LEU A 2 -9.77 13.81 -3.85
N GLU A 3 -10.40 14.50 -2.92
CA GLU A 3 -10.05 14.40 -1.50
C GLU A 3 -10.22 12.98 -0.95
N LEU A 4 -11.26 12.29 -1.40
CA LEU A 4 -11.50 10.92 -0.97
C LEU A 4 -10.39 10.00 -1.46
N ILE A 5 -10.01 10.14 -2.72
CA ILE A 5 -8.94 9.33 -3.31
C ILE A 5 -7.61 9.58 -2.59
N GLU A 6 -7.30 10.84 -2.32
CA GLU A 6 -6.07 11.19 -1.59
C GLU A 6 -6.07 10.60 -0.19
N LYS A 7 -7.23 10.59 0.47
CA LYS A 7 -7.36 10.01 1.80
C LYS A 7 -7.13 8.49 1.75
N VAL A 8 -7.69 7.83 0.74
CA VAL A 8 -7.49 6.39 0.56
C VAL A 8 -6.00 6.08 0.35
N ILE A 9 -5.33 6.86 -0.49
CA ILE A 9 -3.90 6.68 -0.72
C ILE A 9 -3.09 6.83 0.57
N ARG A 10 -3.43 7.82 1.40
CA ARG A 10 -2.76 7.99 2.70
C ARG A 10 -2.98 6.80 3.62
N GLU A 11 -4.19 6.25 3.63
CA GLU A 11 -4.47 5.07 4.44
C GLU A 11 -3.70 3.85 3.95
N ILE A 12 -3.59 3.67 2.64
CA ILE A 12 -2.80 2.59 2.06
C ILE A 12 -1.32 2.75 2.44
N ASN A 13 -0.81 3.99 2.41
CA ASN A 13 0.56 4.26 2.83
C ASN A 13 0.79 3.89 4.30
N THR A 14 -0.16 4.20 5.16
CA THR A 14 -0.08 3.83 6.56
C THR A 14 -0.02 2.32 6.73
N LEU A 15 -0.87 1.60 6.01
CA LEU A 15 -0.87 0.13 6.04
C LEU A 15 0.45 -0.45 5.56
N GLN A 16 1.05 0.17 4.54
CA GLN A 16 2.37 -0.26 4.07
C GLN A 16 3.44 -0.08 5.14
N LYS A 17 3.43 1.07 5.80
CA LYS A 17 4.39 1.35 6.88
C LYS A 17 4.23 0.37 8.03
N ASP A 18 2.99 0.10 8.42
CA ASP A 18 2.71 -0.83 9.49
C ASP A 18 3.18 -2.24 9.14
N THR A 19 2.90 -2.67 7.92
CA THR A 19 3.32 -3.99 7.44
C THR A 19 4.85 -4.09 7.39
N ASN A 20 5.50 -3.05 6.88
CA ASN A 20 6.95 -3.02 6.78
C ASN A 20 7.60 -3.07 8.18
N ASN A 21 7.00 -2.36 9.13
CA ASN A 21 7.50 -2.38 10.52
C ASN A 21 7.39 -3.77 11.14
N LEU A 22 6.34 -4.52 10.83
CA LEU A 22 6.22 -5.89 11.32
C LEU A 22 7.34 -6.78 10.80
N VAL A 23 7.75 -6.56 9.54
CA VAL A 23 8.86 -7.32 8.97
C VAL A 23 10.19 -6.91 9.62
N LEU A 24 10.40 -5.59 9.77
CA LEU A 24 11.69 -5.06 10.25
C LEU A 24 11.93 -5.34 11.72
N LYS A 25 10.90 -5.48 12.53
CA LYS A 25 11.06 -5.72 13.96
C LYS A 25 11.53 -7.12 14.31
N GLY A 26 11.71 -7.97 13.32
CA GLY A 26 12.17 -9.33 13.57
C GLY A 26 11.18 -10.19 14.32
N THR A 27 9.90 -9.79 14.35
CA THR A 27 8.85 -10.58 14.98
C THR A 27 8.39 -11.73 14.11
N VAL A 28 8.88 -11.80 12.90
CA VAL A 28 8.55 -12.83 11.95
C VAL A 28 9.45 -14.03 12.21
N THR A 29 8.89 -15.07 12.80
CA THR A 29 9.65 -16.24 13.21
C THR A 29 9.55 -17.43 12.25
N ASP A 30 8.67 -17.35 11.26
CA ASP A 30 8.51 -18.41 10.28
C ASP A 30 8.32 -17.83 8.88
N MET A 31 8.61 -18.68 7.88
CA MET A 31 8.58 -18.26 6.48
C MET A 31 7.17 -18.03 5.95
N GLU A 32 6.18 -18.78 6.49
CA GLU A 32 4.80 -18.58 6.03
C GLU A 32 4.31 -17.19 6.38
N ARG A 33 4.58 -16.75 7.61
CA ARG A 33 4.19 -15.42 8.04
C ARG A 33 4.97 -14.35 7.25
N TYR A 34 6.25 -14.58 7.00
CA TYR A 34 7.06 -13.67 6.22
C TYR A 34 6.47 -13.48 4.81
N ARG A 35 6.16 -14.59 4.16
CA ARG A 35 5.57 -14.58 2.82
C ARG A 35 4.22 -13.87 2.80
N PHE A 36 3.41 -14.12 3.84
CA PHE A 36 2.12 -13.43 3.96
C PHE A 36 2.30 -11.93 4.04
N LEU A 37 3.20 -11.45 4.88
CA LEU A 37 3.44 -10.03 5.07
C LEU A 37 4.01 -9.40 3.80
N MET A 38 4.92 -10.08 3.11
CA MET A 38 5.49 -9.58 1.87
C MET A 38 4.46 -9.52 0.76
N GLY A 39 3.56 -10.51 0.69
CA GLY A 39 2.46 -10.50 -0.27
C GLY A 39 1.48 -9.37 0.01
N ARG A 40 1.16 -9.13 1.29
CA ARG A 40 0.32 -8.02 1.70
C ARG A 40 0.95 -6.68 1.31
N LEU A 41 2.25 -6.53 1.54
CA LEU A 41 2.97 -5.31 1.19
C LEU A 41 2.95 -5.07 -0.31
N GLU A 42 3.19 -6.10 -1.10
CA GLU A 42 3.15 -6.00 -2.56
C GLU A 42 1.76 -5.63 -3.04
N GLY A 43 0.72 -6.26 -2.48
CA GLY A 43 -0.66 -5.93 -2.82
C GLY A 43 -1.01 -4.48 -2.53
N LEU A 44 -0.56 -3.97 -1.39
CA LEU A 44 -0.78 -2.56 -1.02
C LEU A 44 -0.05 -1.62 -1.98
N ARG A 45 1.16 -1.96 -2.39
CA ARG A 45 1.92 -1.16 -3.36
C ARG A 45 1.22 -1.11 -4.71
N LEU A 46 0.70 -2.25 -5.15
CA LEU A 46 -0.01 -2.32 -6.43
C LEU A 46 -1.29 -1.48 -6.37
N ALA A 47 -2.04 -1.58 -5.27
CA ALA A 47 -3.26 -0.79 -5.10
C ALA A 47 -2.95 0.71 -5.11
N GLU A 48 -1.90 1.13 -4.42
CA GLU A 48 -1.49 2.52 -4.42
C GLU A 48 -1.14 2.99 -5.82
N GLN A 49 -0.40 2.18 -6.56
CA GLN A 49 0.01 2.52 -7.91
C GLN A 49 -1.21 2.68 -8.83
N VAL A 50 -2.16 1.76 -8.75
CA VAL A 50 -3.38 1.83 -9.56
C VAL A 50 -4.15 3.11 -9.26
N LEU A 51 -4.29 3.45 -7.97
CA LEU A 51 -4.99 4.67 -7.59
C LEU A 51 -4.28 5.93 -8.08
N LYS A 52 -2.97 5.96 -7.96
CA LYS A 52 -2.18 7.11 -8.41
C LYS A 52 -2.24 7.27 -9.92
N ASP A 53 -2.16 6.17 -10.65
CA ASP A 53 -2.24 6.21 -12.10
C ASP A 53 -3.61 6.69 -12.57
N ARG A 54 -4.66 6.22 -11.93
CA ARG A 54 -6.03 6.65 -12.28
C ARG A 54 -6.23 8.13 -11.96
N LEU A 55 -5.71 8.57 -10.82
CA LEU A 55 -5.80 9.96 -10.43
C LEU A 55 -5.07 10.86 -11.42
N LYS A 56 -3.85 10.46 -11.79
CA LYS A 56 -3.04 11.20 -12.76
C LYS A 56 -3.75 11.31 -14.10
N ASN A 57 -4.27 10.20 -14.61
CA ASN A 57 -4.97 10.19 -15.90
C ASN A 57 -6.23 11.05 -15.85
N HIS A 58 -6.95 11.02 -14.75
CA HIS A 58 -8.16 11.83 -14.59
C HIS A 58 -7.81 13.32 -14.64
N VAL A 59 -6.76 13.73 -13.93
CA VAL A 59 -6.33 15.13 -13.89
C VAL A 59 -5.83 15.58 -15.26
N GLU A 60 -5.03 14.76 -15.94
CA GLU A 60 -4.47 15.10 -17.25
C GLU A 60 -5.54 15.21 -18.34
N ASN A 61 -6.64 14.47 -18.19
CA ASN A 61 -7.70 14.45 -19.19
C ASN A 61 -8.76 15.52 -18.96
N GLN A 62 -8.59 16.36 -17.97
CA GLN A 62 -9.43 17.51 -17.74
C GLN A 62 -8.88 18.73 -18.44
#